data_d21df1024c1a189dfd45cd233f994b39
#
_entry.id   d21df1024c1a189dfd45cd233f994b39
#
_cell.length_a   1.000
_cell.length_b   1.000
_cell.length_c   1.000
_cell.angle_alpha   90.00
_cell.angle_beta   90.00
_cell.angle_gamma   90.00
#
_symmetry.space_group_name_H-M   'P 1'
#
loop_
_entity.id
_entity.type
_entity.pdbx_description
1 polymer ?
#
loop_
_entity_poly.entity_id
_entity_poly.type
_entity_poly.pdbx_seq_one_letter_code
_entity_poly.pdbx_strand_id
1 'polypeptide(L)'
;MGKKRILIGSPIQQFPIILEEFLQSVTELTTKNELVHYMFIDDNKDPLSSTLLVDFEKTNKRTVILKNTDDDTYVRNEMTHYWTERNIWKVAQMKDTIISYALKEGFDYLFLIDSDLVLHPHTLQQLLQANKDIISNIYWTRWQPDSVELPQVWLMDQYTLTREGASESAENQNFLEMLREPGVYEVGGLGACTLIRRKVLEAGVSFKRIANLSFWGEDRHFCVRAVAMGFSLHVDTHLPGYHIYRQSDLAGVSEYRKKNGMTAGKANQISISLCIIVKNEEDALERCLSTVADLVDEIIIVDTGSTDRTKEIASNYGCTIYDFEWIDDFSAARNYAFSKATCPYILWLDADDILLEKDRQLFRELKLTLNYSIDSVTMNYNLSVDSNGNVAYSIRRNRLVKRDRGFRWIGPVHEYLEVSGNVINSDISITHNKQKEYTDRNLQIYRRRDAKGEEFSPRDLYYYANELRDNQYYEEAITFYTKFLNTQQGWVEDNINACLKLASCYSHLYERQNVLSSLYRTFNYDRPRAEACCQIGAFHVEDKNWPLAIFWYDLATKLERPAEKLAHIDHVSWTWLPHLQLCLCYSQMGDNEKSRHHNDIAYLYNPTHPSILYNKRYFESLT
;
A
#
# COMPACT_ATOMS: atom_id res chain seq x y z
N MET A 1 -47.60 -20.69 -16.40
CA MET A 1 -46.87 -20.87 -15.12
C MET A 1 -46.33 -19.51 -14.73
N GLY A 2 -46.57 -19.07 -13.48
CA GLY A 2 -45.99 -17.82 -12.94
C GLY A 2 -44.48 -17.86 -12.95
N LYS A 3 -43.81 -16.69 -12.93
CA LYS A 3 -42.36 -16.59 -12.79
C LYS A 3 -41.94 -17.15 -11.45
N LYS A 4 -40.89 -17.99 -11.41
CA LYS A 4 -40.30 -18.48 -10.14
C LYS A 4 -39.72 -17.31 -9.36
N ARG A 5 -40.01 -17.21 -8.08
CA ARG A 5 -39.51 -16.19 -7.15
C ARG A 5 -38.32 -16.73 -6.41
N ILE A 6 -37.18 -16.07 -6.54
CA ILE A 6 -35.93 -16.48 -5.92
C ILE A 6 -35.47 -15.36 -4.99
N LEU A 7 -35.14 -15.71 -3.75
CA LEU A 7 -34.48 -14.82 -2.82
C LEU A 7 -32.98 -15.12 -2.80
N ILE A 8 -32.14 -14.13 -3.14
CA ILE A 8 -30.70 -14.18 -2.87
C ILE A 8 -30.47 -13.57 -1.48
N GLY A 9 -29.88 -14.34 -0.59
CA GLY A 9 -29.68 -13.95 0.79
C GLY A 9 -28.21 -14.04 1.20
N SER A 10 -27.72 -13.07 2.00
CA SER A 10 -26.37 -13.08 2.54
C SER A 10 -26.28 -12.31 3.86
N PRO A 11 -25.67 -12.91 4.92
CA PRO A 11 -25.11 -12.15 6.02
C PRO A 11 -23.86 -11.43 5.52
N ILE A 12 -23.70 -10.13 5.82
CA ILE A 12 -22.62 -9.32 5.25
C ILE A 12 -21.85 -8.59 6.34
N GLN A 13 -20.62 -9.02 6.56
CA GLN A 13 -19.58 -8.28 7.26
C GLN A 13 -18.31 -8.35 6.41
N GLN A 14 -18.16 -7.39 5.48
CA GLN A 14 -17.16 -7.49 4.42
C GLN A 14 -16.40 -6.18 4.21
N PHE A 15 -15.16 -6.24 3.73
CA PHE A 15 -14.43 -5.08 3.26
C PHE A 15 -15.11 -4.45 2.04
N PRO A 16 -15.15 -3.12 1.92
CA PRO A 16 -15.87 -2.43 0.85
C PRO A 16 -15.57 -3.00 -0.54
N ILE A 17 -14.30 -3.20 -0.85
CA ILE A 17 -13.85 -3.65 -2.16
C ILE A 17 -14.26 -5.09 -2.49
N ILE A 18 -14.25 -6.00 -1.51
CA ILE A 18 -14.72 -7.38 -1.69
C ILE A 18 -16.24 -7.37 -1.85
N LEU A 19 -16.92 -6.54 -1.06
CA LEU A 19 -18.35 -6.36 -1.15
C LEU A 19 -18.80 -5.82 -2.52
N GLU A 20 -18.06 -4.88 -3.09
CA GLU A 20 -18.35 -4.39 -4.46
C GLU A 20 -18.29 -5.50 -5.49
N GLU A 21 -17.28 -6.38 -5.46
CA GLU A 21 -17.16 -7.52 -6.38
C GLU A 21 -18.31 -8.51 -6.20
N PHE A 22 -18.68 -8.81 -4.95
CA PHE A 22 -19.84 -9.66 -4.66
C PHE A 22 -21.13 -9.04 -5.20
N LEU A 23 -21.44 -7.78 -4.87
CA LEU A 23 -22.66 -7.09 -5.29
C LEU A 23 -22.74 -6.98 -6.81
N GLN A 24 -21.63 -6.69 -7.48
CA GLN A 24 -21.57 -6.69 -8.94
C GLN A 24 -21.88 -8.09 -9.48
N SER A 25 -21.25 -9.14 -8.95
CA SER A 25 -21.42 -10.50 -9.45
C SER A 25 -22.87 -11.01 -9.33
N VAL A 26 -23.55 -10.71 -8.22
CA VAL A 26 -24.95 -11.12 -8.04
C VAL A 26 -25.93 -10.35 -8.93
N THR A 27 -25.60 -9.13 -9.35
CA THR A 27 -26.39 -8.38 -10.35
C THR A 27 -26.18 -8.88 -11.76
N GLU A 28 -25.03 -9.46 -12.06
CA GLU A 28 -24.70 -10.04 -13.37
C GLU A 28 -25.32 -11.42 -13.59
N LEU A 29 -25.93 -12.03 -12.57
CA LEU A 29 -26.58 -13.33 -12.68
C LEU A 29 -27.70 -13.29 -13.73
N THR A 30 -27.57 -14.11 -14.74
CA THR A 30 -28.56 -14.20 -15.84
C THR A 30 -29.82 -14.87 -15.36
N THR A 31 -30.96 -14.25 -15.61
CA THR A 31 -32.30 -14.77 -15.33
C THR A 31 -33.13 -14.79 -16.59
N LYS A 32 -33.87 -15.87 -16.88
CA LYS A 32 -34.75 -16.01 -18.04
C LYS A 32 -36.21 -15.75 -17.65
N ASN A 33 -36.70 -16.57 -16.71
CA ASN A 33 -38.10 -16.56 -16.26
C ASN A 33 -38.21 -16.41 -14.72
N GLU A 34 -37.14 -16.05 -14.09
CA GLU A 34 -37.05 -15.91 -12.64
C GLU A 34 -37.27 -14.45 -12.21
N LEU A 35 -37.82 -14.27 -11.04
CA LEU A 35 -37.95 -12.99 -10.37
C LEU A 35 -37.02 -12.97 -9.15
N VAL A 36 -35.88 -12.35 -9.28
CA VAL A 36 -34.86 -12.27 -8.22
C VAL A 36 -35.17 -11.11 -7.29
N HIS A 37 -35.06 -11.39 -5.99
CA HIS A 37 -35.09 -10.45 -4.88
C HIS A 37 -33.83 -10.65 -4.05
N TYR A 38 -33.43 -9.62 -3.31
CA TYR A 38 -32.26 -9.66 -2.45
C TYR A 38 -32.66 -9.41 -1.00
N MET A 39 -32.01 -10.11 -0.06
CA MET A 39 -32.10 -9.83 1.35
C MET A 39 -30.71 -9.92 1.97
N PHE A 40 -30.19 -8.80 2.41
CA PHE A 40 -28.87 -8.72 3.04
C PHE A 40 -29.01 -8.32 4.51
N ILE A 41 -28.26 -8.99 5.37
CA ILE A 41 -28.15 -8.62 6.78
C ILE A 41 -26.82 -7.90 6.95
N ASP A 42 -26.88 -6.58 7.14
CA ASP A 42 -25.74 -5.70 7.29
C ASP A 42 -25.17 -5.81 8.72
N ASP A 43 -24.08 -6.54 8.87
CA ASP A 43 -23.27 -6.68 10.09
C ASP A 43 -21.93 -5.91 9.98
N ASN A 44 -21.82 -5.00 8.99
CA ASN A 44 -20.59 -4.27 8.74
C ASN A 44 -20.27 -3.28 9.87
N LYS A 45 -18.97 -3.20 10.19
CA LYS A 45 -18.42 -2.18 11.09
C LYS A 45 -17.83 -1.01 10.30
N ASP A 46 -17.45 -1.24 9.04
CA ASP A 46 -17.00 -0.19 8.12
C ASP A 46 -18.21 0.57 7.55
N PRO A 47 -18.30 1.89 7.76
CA PRO A 47 -19.41 2.71 7.24
C PRO A 47 -19.52 2.68 5.71
N LEU A 48 -18.41 2.53 4.98
CA LEU A 48 -18.42 2.45 3.51
C LEU A 48 -19.12 1.18 3.04
N SER A 49 -18.87 0.03 3.67
CA SER A 49 -19.57 -1.22 3.33
C SER A 49 -21.08 -1.10 3.55
N SER A 50 -21.51 -0.47 4.66
CA SER A 50 -22.93 -0.19 4.88
C SER A 50 -23.51 0.77 3.84
N THR A 51 -22.75 1.78 3.41
CA THR A 51 -23.15 2.72 2.35
C THR A 51 -23.33 2.00 1.01
N LEU A 52 -22.43 1.09 0.64
CA LEU A 52 -22.55 0.27 -0.57
C LEU A 52 -23.85 -0.54 -0.60
N LEU A 53 -24.27 -1.09 0.54
CA LEU A 53 -25.54 -1.81 0.63
C LEU A 53 -26.74 -0.87 0.43
N VAL A 54 -26.74 0.31 1.03
CA VAL A 54 -27.79 1.33 0.85
C VAL A 54 -27.87 1.76 -0.62
N ASP A 55 -26.74 1.94 -1.30
CA ASP A 55 -26.71 2.33 -2.71
C ASP A 55 -27.16 1.17 -3.61
N PHE A 56 -26.85 -0.07 -3.24
CA PHE A 56 -27.37 -1.25 -3.91
C PHE A 56 -28.93 -1.32 -3.80
N GLU A 57 -29.48 -1.05 -2.62
CA GLU A 57 -30.95 -1.00 -2.42
C GLU A 57 -31.63 0.08 -3.28
N LYS A 58 -31.03 1.28 -3.38
CA LYS A 58 -31.54 2.36 -4.23
C LYS A 58 -31.61 1.97 -5.71
N THR A 59 -30.60 1.24 -6.19
CA THR A 59 -30.51 0.83 -7.60
C THR A 59 -31.29 -0.45 -7.89
N ASN A 60 -31.47 -1.34 -6.91
CA ASN A 60 -32.15 -2.62 -7.04
C ASN A 60 -33.41 -2.66 -6.16
N LYS A 61 -34.55 -2.19 -6.72
CA LYS A 61 -35.84 -1.99 -6.00
C LYS A 61 -36.43 -3.22 -5.28
N ARG A 62 -35.86 -4.42 -5.46
CA ARG A 62 -36.30 -5.67 -4.83
C ARG A 62 -35.31 -6.13 -3.78
N THR A 63 -34.72 -5.19 -3.07
CA THR A 63 -33.74 -5.44 -2.03
C THR A 63 -34.33 -5.08 -0.66
N VAL A 64 -34.00 -5.89 0.34
CA VAL A 64 -34.28 -5.63 1.74
C VAL A 64 -32.96 -5.72 2.49
N ILE A 65 -32.65 -4.70 3.27
CA ILE A 65 -31.47 -4.67 4.13
C ILE A 65 -31.92 -4.60 5.56
N LEU A 66 -31.44 -5.55 6.38
CA LEU A 66 -31.63 -5.54 7.82
C LEU A 66 -30.30 -5.20 8.51
N LYS A 67 -30.28 -4.17 9.34
CA LYS A 67 -29.08 -3.83 10.13
C LYS A 67 -28.99 -4.72 11.34
N ASN A 68 -27.84 -5.38 11.54
CA ASN A 68 -27.51 -6.05 12.79
C ASN A 68 -26.84 -5.04 13.74
N THR A 69 -27.25 -5.07 15.01
CA THR A 69 -26.80 -4.12 16.03
C THR A 69 -25.80 -4.73 17.03
N ASP A 70 -25.44 -6.00 16.89
CA ASP A 70 -24.49 -6.66 17.79
C ASP A 70 -23.07 -6.13 17.59
N ASP A 71 -22.37 -5.92 18.70
CA ASP A 71 -21.07 -5.25 18.75
C ASP A 71 -19.87 -6.21 18.75
N ASP A 72 -20.05 -7.42 18.23
CA ASP A 72 -19.00 -8.43 18.17
C ASP A 72 -17.95 -8.12 17.13
N THR A 73 -16.68 -8.30 17.51
CA THR A 73 -15.56 -8.18 16.60
C THR A 73 -15.27 -9.51 15.90
N TYR A 74 -15.29 -9.48 14.57
CA TYR A 74 -14.79 -10.56 13.73
C TYR A 74 -13.39 -10.23 13.25
N VAL A 75 -12.42 -11.07 13.59
CA VAL A 75 -11.01 -10.86 13.28
C VAL A 75 -10.62 -11.74 12.10
N ARG A 76 -10.03 -11.12 11.08
CA ARG A 76 -9.45 -11.80 9.91
C ARG A 76 -8.20 -11.05 9.44
N ASN A 77 -7.28 -11.78 8.84
CA ASN A 77 -6.04 -11.23 8.28
C ASN A 77 -5.60 -12.05 7.05
N GLU A 78 -4.42 -11.74 6.50
CA GLU A 78 -3.87 -12.45 5.34
C GLU A 78 -3.48 -13.92 5.62
N MET A 79 -3.48 -14.37 6.89
CA MET A 79 -3.23 -15.78 7.21
C MET A 79 -4.52 -16.58 7.23
N THR A 80 -5.55 -16.12 7.94
CA THR A 80 -6.82 -16.84 8.10
C THR A 80 -7.91 -15.98 8.73
N HIS A 81 -9.12 -16.54 8.78
CA HIS A 81 -10.26 -16.01 9.52
C HIS A 81 -10.34 -16.68 10.90
N TYR A 82 -10.46 -15.86 11.96
CA TYR A 82 -10.53 -16.35 13.35
C TYR A 82 -11.97 -16.47 13.80
N TRP A 83 -12.57 -17.64 13.52
CA TRP A 83 -13.94 -17.94 13.91
C TRP A 83 -14.05 -18.30 15.39
N THR A 84 -14.85 -17.55 16.13
CA THR A 84 -15.27 -17.91 17.50
C THR A 84 -16.62 -18.63 17.47
N GLU A 85 -16.91 -19.43 18.49
CA GLU A 85 -18.22 -20.10 18.62
C GLU A 85 -19.37 -19.08 18.54
N ARG A 86 -19.21 -17.94 19.18
CA ARG A 86 -20.20 -16.85 19.18
C ARG A 86 -20.46 -16.31 17.76
N ASN A 87 -19.40 -16.05 17.00
CA ASN A 87 -19.53 -15.54 15.62
C ASN A 87 -20.25 -16.54 14.71
N ILE A 88 -19.94 -17.82 14.83
CA ILE A 88 -20.58 -18.87 14.02
C ILE A 88 -22.09 -18.94 14.33
N TRP A 89 -22.49 -18.95 15.61
CA TRP A 89 -23.91 -18.98 15.94
C TRP A 89 -24.66 -17.68 15.61
N LYS A 90 -23.97 -16.56 15.58
CA LYS A 90 -24.49 -15.29 15.05
C LYS A 90 -24.79 -15.39 13.56
N VAL A 91 -23.87 -15.93 12.76
CA VAL A 91 -24.09 -16.19 11.33
C VAL A 91 -25.25 -17.16 11.11
N ALA A 92 -25.33 -18.23 11.90
CA ALA A 92 -26.46 -19.16 11.88
C ALA A 92 -27.81 -18.46 12.10
N GLN A 93 -27.91 -17.56 13.07
CA GLN A 93 -29.13 -16.79 13.35
C GLN A 93 -29.48 -15.86 12.17
N MET A 94 -28.49 -15.22 11.55
CA MET A 94 -28.71 -14.37 10.37
C MET A 94 -29.21 -15.20 9.19
N LYS A 95 -28.61 -16.38 8.91
CA LYS A 95 -29.06 -17.31 7.87
C LYS A 95 -30.50 -17.79 8.16
N ASP A 96 -30.85 -18.12 9.40
CA ASP A 96 -32.20 -18.51 9.80
C ASP A 96 -33.23 -17.37 9.72
N THR A 97 -32.81 -16.11 9.90
CA THR A 97 -33.63 -14.93 9.67
C THR A 97 -33.99 -14.79 8.19
N ILE A 98 -33.00 -15.02 7.30
CA ILE A 98 -33.22 -15.02 5.85
C ILE A 98 -34.17 -16.15 5.45
N ILE A 99 -34.02 -17.36 6.01
CA ILE A 99 -34.95 -18.49 5.80
C ILE A 99 -36.37 -18.11 6.21
N SER A 100 -36.53 -17.51 7.37
CA SER A 100 -37.86 -17.11 7.90
C SER A 100 -38.52 -16.08 6.99
N TYR A 101 -37.75 -15.12 6.46
CA TYR A 101 -38.22 -14.16 5.50
C TYR A 101 -38.62 -14.82 4.17
N ALA A 102 -37.80 -15.74 3.64
CA ALA A 102 -38.09 -16.47 2.41
C ALA A 102 -39.43 -17.26 2.49
N LEU A 103 -39.66 -17.90 3.62
CA LEU A 103 -40.92 -18.63 3.90
C LEU A 103 -42.12 -17.68 3.96
N LYS A 104 -42.00 -16.62 4.79
CA LYS A 104 -43.06 -15.61 5.00
C LYS A 104 -43.51 -14.96 3.72
N GLU A 105 -42.55 -14.53 2.86
CA GLU A 105 -42.82 -13.82 1.63
C GLU A 105 -43.16 -14.76 0.44
N GLY A 106 -43.07 -16.08 0.64
CA GLY A 106 -43.54 -17.08 -0.35
C GLY A 106 -42.59 -17.24 -1.55
N PHE A 107 -41.27 -17.24 -1.33
CA PHE A 107 -40.29 -17.53 -2.37
C PHE A 107 -40.26 -19.02 -2.71
N ASP A 108 -40.05 -19.35 -4.01
CA ASP A 108 -39.92 -20.73 -4.49
C ASP A 108 -38.56 -21.33 -4.16
N TYR A 109 -37.53 -20.47 -4.14
CA TYR A 109 -36.15 -20.83 -3.85
C TYR A 109 -35.50 -19.76 -2.97
N LEU A 110 -34.58 -20.20 -2.11
CA LEU A 110 -33.61 -19.40 -1.41
C LEU A 110 -32.21 -19.73 -1.95
N PHE A 111 -31.44 -18.72 -2.37
CA PHE A 111 -30.05 -18.85 -2.74
C PHE A 111 -29.18 -18.12 -1.70
N LEU A 112 -28.61 -18.89 -0.78
CA LEU A 112 -27.70 -18.37 0.24
C LEU A 112 -26.29 -18.31 -0.31
N ILE A 113 -25.64 -17.15 -0.20
CA ILE A 113 -24.30 -16.89 -0.75
C ILE A 113 -23.51 -16.11 0.28
N ASP A 114 -22.23 -16.48 0.51
CA ASP A 114 -21.32 -15.68 1.31
C ASP A 114 -20.80 -14.48 0.52
N SER A 115 -20.56 -13.36 1.21
CA SER A 115 -20.28 -12.04 0.59
C SER A 115 -18.86 -11.85 0.05
N ASP A 116 -18.10 -12.94 -0.09
CA ASP A 116 -16.74 -13.01 -0.63
C ASP A 116 -16.64 -13.90 -1.89
N LEU A 117 -17.77 -14.21 -2.51
CA LEU A 117 -17.84 -15.01 -3.71
C LEU A 117 -18.15 -14.16 -4.95
N VAL A 118 -17.38 -14.37 -6.02
CA VAL A 118 -17.66 -13.88 -7.36
C VAL A 118 -18.20 -15.04 -8.19
N LEU A 119 -19.43 -14.93 -8.68
CA LEU A 119 -20.13 -16.01 -9.35
C LEU A 119 -20.09 -15.84 -10.87
N HIS A 120 -20.05 -16.96 -11.60
CA HIS A 120 -20.24 -16.96 -13.04
C HIS A 120 -21.68 -16.49 -13.38
N PRO A 121 -21.92 -15.67 -14.42
CA PRO A 121 -23.25 -15.15 -14.74
C PRO A 121 -24.34 -16.21 -14.91
N HIS A 122 -24.00 -17.40 -15.37
CA HIS A 122 -24.94 -18.50 -15.57
C HIS A 122 -25.08 -19.44 -14.35
N THR A 123 -24.42 -19.18 -13.22
CA THR A 123 -24.47 -20.06 -12.04
C THR A 123 -25.89 -20.35 -11.58
N LEU A 124 -26.73 -19.31 -11.40
CA LEU A 124 -28.11 -19.50 -10.93
C LEU A 124 -28.93 -20.36 -11.92
N GLN A 125 -28.78 -20.16 -13.23
CA GLN A 125 -29.45 -20.97 -14.23
C GLN A 125 -29.01 -22.43 -14.19
N GLN A 126 -27.72 -22.69 -14.06
CA GLN A 126 -27.13 -24.03 -13.96
C GLN A 126 -27.69 -24.78 -12.75
N LEU A 127 -27.71 -24.14 -11.56
CA LEU A 127 -28.25 -24.73 -10.33
C LEU A 127 -29.76 -25.05 -10.47
N LEU A 128 -30.55 -24.17 -11.11
CA LEU A 128 -31.97 -24.40 -11.37
C LEU A 128 -32.21 -25.56 -12.34
N GLN A 129 -31.37 -25.70 -13.38
CA GLN A 129 -31.44 -26.78 -14.36
C GLN A 129 -31.14 -28.15 -13.76
N ALA A 130 -30.19 -28.21 -12.80
CA ALA A 130 -29.88 -29.43 -12.06
C ALA A 130 -31.08 -30.02 -11.30
N ASN A 131 -32.09 -29.21 -11.04
CA ASN A 131 -33.41 -29.61 -10.50
C ASN A 131 -33.33 -30.40 -9.17
N LYS A 132 -32.40 -30.03 -8.28
CA LYS A 132 -32.22 -30.64 -6.95
C LYS A 132 -32.93 -29.84 -5.86
N ASP A 133 -33.19 -30.48 -4.72
CA ASP A 133 -33.83 -29.82 -3.59
C ASP A 133 -32.85 -28.91 -2.83
N ILE A 134 -31.61 -29.37 -2.67
CA ILE A 134 -30.47 -28.63 -2.12
C ILE A 134 -29.28 -28.85 -3.06
N ILE A 135 -28.73 -27.76 -3.55
CA ILE A 135 -27.56 -27.82 -4.45
C ILE A 135 -26.67 -26.62 -4.25
N SER A 136 -25.38 -26.83 -4.08
CA SER A 136 -24.36 -25.79 -3.96
C SER A 136 -23.57 -25.63 -5.27
N ASN A 137 -23.15 -24.44 -5.57
CA ASN A 137 -22.11 -24.20 -6.59
C ASN A 137 -20.74 -24.40 -5.97
N ILE A 138 -19.85 -25.12 -6.63
CA ILE A 138 -18.50 -25.36 -6.12
C ILE A 138 -17.66 -24.10 -6.16
N TYR A 139 -16.81 -23.94 -5.15
CA TYR A 139 -15.66 -23.02 -5.15
C TYR A 139 -14.52 -23.65 -4.35
N TRP A 140 -13.31 -23.13 -4.58
CA TRP A 140 -12.08 -23.66 -4.02
C TRP A 140 -11.42 -22.62 -3.14
N THR A 141 -10.84 -23.05 -2.00
CA THR A 141 -10.24 -22.16 -1.00
C THR A 141 -8.86 -22.64 -0.61
N ARG A 142 -7.90 -21.74 -0.58
CA ARG A 142 -6.63 -21.93 0.14
C ARG A 142 -6.81 -21.38 1.55
N TRP A 143 -6.97 -22.27 2.51
CA TRP A 143 -7.20 -21.87 3.91
C TRP A 143 -6.00 -21.15 4.55
N GLN A 144 -4.79 -21.40 4.05
CA GLN A 144 -3.55 -20.69 4.38
C GLN A 144 -2.81 -20.36 3.09
N PRO A 145 -1.97 -19.30 3.05
CA PRO A 145 -1.31 -18.87 1.81
C PRO A 145 -0.57 -19.98 1.06
N ASP A 146 0.09 -20.88 1.79
CA ASP A 146 0.91 -21.97 1.23
C ASP A 146 0.19 -23.32 1.20
N SER A 147 -1.12 -23.37 1.51
CA SER A 147 -1.89 -24.62 1.49
C SER A 147 -2.42 -24.95 0.10
N VAL A 148 -2.77 -26.21 -0.10
CA VAL A 148 -3.49 -26.66 -1.30
C VAL A 148 -4.92 -26.11 -1.30
N GLU A 149 -5.48 -25.91 -2.48
CA GLU A 149 -6.88 -25.54 -2.63
C GLU A 149 -7.79 -26.72 -2.31
N LEU A 150 -8.74 -26.52 -1.41
CA LEU A 150 -9.76 -27.50 -1.03
C LEU A 150 -11.16 -27.00 -1.37
N PRO A 151 -12.09 -27.90 -1.75
CA PRO A 151 -13.47 -27.54 -2.06
C PRO A 151 -14.27 -27.25 -0.77
N GLN A 152 -15.36 -26.53 -0.93
CA GLN A 152 -16.33 -26.22 0.14
C GLN A 152 -17.40 -27.33 0.29
N VAL A 153 -17.05 -28.55 -0.02
CA VAL A 153 -17.90 -29.72 0.12
C VAL A 153 -17.13 -30.90 0.71
N TRP A 154 -17.83 -31.81 1.36
CA TRP A 154 -17.23 -32.99 1.99
C TRP A 154 -18.11 -34.23 1.82
N LEU A 155 -17.52 -35.42 1.99
CA LEU A 155 -18.20 -36.70 1.75
C LEU A 155 -19.09 -37.17 2.89
N MET A 156 -18.69 -36.87 4.12
CA MET A 156 -19.36 -37.35 5.34
C MET A 156 -19.74 -36.14 6.23
N ASP A 157 -20.29 -36.41 7.39
CA ASP A 157 -20.80 -35.40 8.33
C ASP A 157 -19.73 -34.55 9.04
N GLN A 158 -18.43 -34.89 8.89
CA GLN A 158 -17.32 -34.27 9.64
C GLN A 158 -16.29 -33.56 8.77
N TYR A 159 -16.68 -32.97 7.66
CA TYR A 159 -15.77 -32.33 6.70
C TYR A 159 -14.67 -33.28 6.19
N THR A 160 -14.96 -34.58 6.14
CA THR A 160 -14.03 -35.57 5.63
C THR A 160 -14.13 -35.70 4.11
N LEU A 161 -12.99 -35.95 3.47
CA LEU A 161 -12.90 -36.23 2.05
C LEU A 161 -12.89 -37.74 1.76
N THR A 162 -12.97 -38.59 2.81
CA THR A 162 -12.94 -40.04 2.73
C THR A 162 -14.13 -40.67 3.44
N ARG A 163 -14.46 -41.91 3.06
CA ARG A 163 -15.41 -42.79 3.77
C ARG A 163 -14.68 -43.69 4.75
N GLU A 164 -15.37 -44.08 5.82
CA GLU A 164 -14.83 -45.01 6.83
C GLU A 164 -14.35 -46.31 6.21
N GLY A 165 -13.12 -46.71 6.49
CA GLY A 165 -12.53 -47.98 6.02
C GLY A 165 -11.77 -47.93 4.70
N ALA A 166 -11.66 -46.77 4.05
CA ALA A 166 -10.87 -46.60 2.82
C ALA A 166 -9.43 -46.16 3.09
N SER A 167 -8.54 -46.38 2.13
CA SER A 167 -7.18 -45.82 2.13
C SER A 167 -7.26 -44.31 1.94
N GLU A 168 -6.95 -43.55 3.00
CA GLU A 168 -7.19 -42.13 3.12
C GLU A 168 -6.62 -41.27 1.97
N SER A 169 -5.44 -41.64 1.42
CA SER A 169 -4.80 -40.85 0.36
C SER A 169 -5.42 -41.04 -1.03
N ALA A 170 -5.82 -42.25 -1.39
CA ALA A 170 -6.35 -42.56 -2.73
C ALA A 170 -7.80 -42.09 -2.89
N GLU A 171 -8.65 -42.22 -1.85
CA GLU A 171 -10.04 -41.81 -1.91
C GLU A 171 -10.17 -40.28 -1.89
N ASN A 172 -9.34 -39.59 -1.10
CA ASN A 172 -9.25 -38.11 -1.11
C ASN A 172 -8.89 -37.60 -2.49
N GLN A 173 -7.90 -38.19 -3.14
CA GLN A 173 -7.48 -37.79 -4.46
C GLN A 173 -8.57 -38.03 -5.50
N ASN A 174 -9.20 -39.20 -5.48
CA ASN A 174 -10.31 -39.54 -6.39
C ASN A 174 -11.51 -38.60 -6.21
N PHE A 175 -11.85 -38.20 -4.97
CA PHE A 175 -12.93 -37.27 -4.71
C PHE A 175 -12.60 -35.85 -5.23
N LEU A 176 -11.37 -35.38 -4.99
CA LEU A 176 -10.92 -34.09 -5.48
C LEU A 176 -10.82 -34.05 -7.01
N GLU A 177 -10.38 -35.12 -7.66
CA GLU A 177 -10.34 -35.25 -9.11
C GLU A 177 -11.77 -35.25 -9.70
N MET A 178 -12.68 -36.03 -9.12
CA MET A 178 -14.09 -36.06 -9.51
C MET A 178 -14.73 -34.64 -9.45
N LEU A 179 -14.45 -33.87 -8.41
CA LEU A 179 -15.00 -32.52 -8.26
C LEU A 179 -14.40 -31.49 -9.23
N ARG A 180 -13.28 -31.81 -9.88
CA ARG A 180 -12.70 -30.98 -10.95
C ARG A 180 -13.34 -31.22 -12.32
N GLU A 181 -14.03 -32.35 -12.49
CA GLU A 181 -14.80 -32.63 -13.70
C GLU A 181 -16.18 -31.95 -13.62
N PRO A 182 -16.65 -31.33 -14.71
CA PRO A 182 -17.99 -30.75 -14.76
C PRO A 182 -19.10 -31.81 -14.52
N GLY A 183 -19.92 -31.59 -13.49
CA GLY A 183 -20.99 -32.53 -13.14
C GLY A 183 -21.87 -32.07 -12.01
N VAL A 184 -22.83 -32.91 -11.63
CA VAL A 184 -23.67 -32.75 -10.44
C VAL A 184 -23.46 -33.98 -9.55
N TYR A 185 -22.87 -33.80 -8.41
CA TYR A 185 -22.44 -34.89 -7.53
C TYR A 185 -23.19 -34.84 -6.20
N GLU A 186 -23.55 -36.00 -5.66
CA GLU A 186 -24.07 -36.12 -4.29
C GLU A 186 -22.91 -36.05 -3.29
N VAL A 187 -23.08 -35.28 -2.20
CA VAL A 187 -22.06 -35.03 -1.19
C VAL A 187 -22.65 -35.17 0.21
N GLY A 188 -21.78 -35.39 1.20
CA GLY A 188 -22.20 -35.50 2.62
C GLY A 188 -22.44 -34.15 3.29
N GLY A 189 -21.87 -33.09 2.72
CA GLY A 189 -22.11 -31.72 3.20
C GLY A 189 -21.57 -30.67 2.24
N LEU A 190 -22.02 -29.44 2.45
CA LEU A 190 -21.76 -28.29 1.60
C LEU A 190 -21.75 -27.00 2.42
N GLY A 191 -20.99 -26.02 1.96
CA GLY A 191 -20.96 -24.68 2.54
C GLY A 191 -21.89 -23.71 1.84
N ALA A 192 -21.58 -22.44 1.91
CA ALA A 192 -22.30 -21.34 1.26
C ALA A 192 -22.37 -21.50 -0.28
N CYS A 193 -23.11 -20.62 -0.94
CA CYS A 193 -23.45 -20.69 -2.36
C CYS A 193 -24.46 -21.80 -2.69
N THR A 194 -25.47 -21.93 -1.83
CA THR A 194 -26.44 -23.03 -1.86
C THR A 194 -27.84 -22.57 -2.26
N LEU A 195 -28.37 -23.17 -3.33
CA LEU A 195 -29.78 -23.01 -3.76
C LEU A 195 -30.64 -24.06 -3.08
N ILE A 196 -31.68 -23.59 -2.37
CA ILE A 196 -32.57 -24.41 -1.53
C ILE A 196 -34.00 -24.21 -2.00
N ARG A 197 -34.71 -25.31 -2.26
CA ARG A 197 -36.16 -25.26 -2.58
C ARG A 197 -36.99 -24.96 -1.34
N ARG A 198 -38.10 -24.25 -1.56
CA ARG A 198 -39.05 -23.91 -0.51
C ARG A 198 -39.50 -25.10 0.33
N LYS A 199 -39.80 -26.28 -0.27
CA LYS A 199 -40.25 -27.48 0.48
C LYS A 199 -39.23 -27.94 1.53
N VAL A 200 -37.94 -27.71 1.35
CA VAL A 200 -36.87 -28.00 2.32
C VAL A 200 -37.00 -27.10 3.55
N LEU A 201 -37.23 -25.80 3.29
CA LEU A 201 -37.43 -24.81 4.34
C LEU A 201 -38.73 -25.04 5.09
N GLU A 202 -39.82 -25.40 4.38
CA GLU A 202 -41.11 -25.77 4.96
C GLU A 202 -41.03 -27.03 5.84
N ALA A 203 -40.13 -27.96 5.54
CA ALA A 203 -39.86 -29.11 6.37
C ALA A 203 -39.12 -28.75 7.68
N GLY A 204 -38.59 -27.53 7.81
CA GLY A 204 -37.94 -27.06 9.04
C GLY A 204 -36.39 -27.19 9.03
N VAL A 205 -35.77 -27.40 7.86
CA VAL A 205 -34.31 -27.39 7.77
C VAL A 205 -33.81 -25.98 8.10
N SER A 206 -32.84 -25.87 9.00
CA SER A 206 -32.34 -24.60 9.54
C SER A 206 -30.88 -24.74 10.02
N PHE A 207 -30.23 -23.62 10.31
CA PHE A 207 -28.86 -23.56 10.84
C PHE A 207 -28.81 -23.66 12.37
N LYS A 208 -29.93 -23.88 13.06
CA LYS A 208 -29.99 -24.00 14.51
C LYS A 208 -29.05 -25.10 15.03
N ARG A 209 -28.45 -24.85 16.19
CA ARG A 209 -27.58 -25.82 16.88
C ARG A 209 -28.29 -27.14 17.15
N ILE A 210 -27.62 -28.24 16.83
CA ILE A 210 -27.99 -29.60 17.26
C ILE A 210 -27.14 -29.90 18.50
N ALA A 211 -27.76 -30.10 19.65
CA ALA A 211 -27.07 -30.08 20.95
C ALA A 211 -26.00 -31.16 21.13
N ASN A 212 -26.21 -32.34 20.54
CA ASN A 212 -25.30 -33.49 20.64
C ASN A 212 -24.30 -33.59 19.48
N LEU A 213 -24.18 -32.55 18.64
CA LEU A 213 -23.26 -32.52 17.55
C LEU A 213 -22.01 -31.73 17.98
N SER A 214 -20.82 -32.24 17.63
CA SER A 214 -19.57 -31.51 17.84
C SER A 214 -19.57 -30.19 17.07
N PHE A 215 -18.88 -29.18 17.61
CA PHE A 215 -18.79 -27.86 17.00
C PHE A 215 -17.82 -27.84 15.82
N TRP A 216 -18.33 -27.61 14.61
CA TRP A 216 -17.57 -27.49 13.35
C TRP A 216 -18.21 -26.54 12.34
N GLY A 217 -18.91 -25.51 12.79
CA GLY A 217 -19.57 -24.53 11.93
C GLY A 217 -21.07 -24.82 11.73
N GLU A 218 -21.81 -23.78 11.36
CA GLU A 218 -23.26 -23.82 11.23
C GLU A 218 -23.72 -24.63 10.02
N ASP A 219 -22.94 -24.64 8.94
CA ASP A 219 -23.25 -25.38 7.72
C ASP A 219 -23.35 -26.89 7.98
N ARG A 220 -22.50 -27.44 8.85
CA ARG A 220 -22.60 -28.84 9.25
C ARG A 220 -23.93 -29.16 9.91
N HIS A 221 -24.42 -28.29 10.78
CA HIS A 221 -25.73 -28.50 11.46
C HIS A 221 -26.87 -28.41 10.47
N PHE A 222 -26.82 -27.56 9.47
CA PHE A 222 -27.77 -27.50 8.37
C PHE A 222 -27.76 -28.80 7.56
N CYS A 223 -26.58 -29.26 7.11
CA CYS A 223 -26.41 -30.46 6.30
C CYS A 223 -26.90 -31.73 7.01
N VAL A 224 -26.47 -31.95 8.26
CA VAL A 224 -26.92 -33.12 9.06
C VAL A 224 -28.43 -33.10 9.25
N ARG A 225 -29.04 -31.95 9.53
CA ARG A 225 -30.49 -31.82 9.65
C ARG A 225 -31.19 -32.11 8.33
N ALA A 226 -30.71 -31.58 7.21
CA ALA A 226 -31.29 -31.81 5.88
C ALA A 226 -31.31 -33.31 5.56
N VAL A 227 -30.18 -34.00 5.72
CA VAL A 227 -30.05 -35.44 5.45
C VAL A 227 -30.94 -36.26 6.38
N ALA A 228 -31.00 -35.93 7.69
CA ALA A 228 -31.87 -36.59 8.66
C ALA A 228 -33.36 -36.42 8.35
N MET A 229 -33.74 -35.37 7.64
CA MET A 229 -35.10 -35.10 7.16
C MET A 229 -35.38 -35.66 5.76
N GLY A 230 -34.45 -36.42 5.17
CA GLY A 230 -34.62 -37.13 3.90
C GLY A 230 -34.27 -36.33 2.66
N PHE A 231 -33.53 -35.22 2.79
CA PHE A 231 -33.04 -34.43 1.65
C PHE A 231 -31.59 -34.78 1.34
N SER A 232 -31.28 -35.13 0.10
CA SER A 232 -29.90 -35.30 -0.36
C SER A 232 -29.25 -33.96 -0.70
N LEU A 233 -27.93 -33.89 -0.47
CA LEU A 233 -27.11 -32.72 -0.73
C LEU A 233 -26.32 -32.93 -2.03
N HIS A 234 -26.28 -31.90 -2.88
CA HIS A 234 -25.59 -31.97 -4.17
C HIS A 234 -24.68 -30.76 -4.37
N VAL A 235 -23.63 -30.96 -5.16
CA VAL A 235 -22.77 -29.89 -5.66
C VAL A 235 -22.77 -29.89 -7.19
N ASP A 236 -22.80 -28.71 -7.78
CA ASP A 236 -22.58 -28.47 -9.21
C ASP A 236 -21.18 -27.93 -9.45
N THR A 237 -20.43 -28.57 -10.33
CA THR A 237 -19.05 -28.24 -10.62
C THR A 237 -18.83 -27.66 -12.03
N HIS A 238 -19.89 -27.37 -12.80
CA HIS A 238 -19.79 -26.86 -14.16
C HIS A 238 -19.22 -25.45 -14.23
N LEU A 239 -19.57 -24.59 -13.27
CA LEU A 239 -19.24 -23.16 -13.26
C LEU A 239 -18.68 -22.75 -11.88
N PRO A 240 -17.44 -23.15 -11.53
CA PRO A 240 -16.88 -22.85 -10.22
C PRO A 240 -16.88 -21.35 -9.92
N GLY A 241 -17.33 -20.97 -8.73
CA GLY A 241 -17.21 -19.60 -8.22
C GLY A 241 -15.76 -19.25 -7.84
N TYR A 242 -15.43 -17.97 -7.81
CA TYR A 242 -14.14 -17.48 -7.31
C TYR A 242 -14.31 -16.99 -5.87
N HIS A 243 -13.49 -17.48 -4.97
CA HIS A 243 -13.54 -17.14 -3.55
C HIS A 243 -12.45 -16.14 -3.19
N ILE A 244 -12.85 -14.98 -2.69
CA ILE A 244 -11.96 -13.93 -2.20
C ILE A 244 -11.80 -14.12 -0.69
N TYR A 245 -11.09 -15.18 -0.28
CA TYR A 245 -10.92 -15.51 1.15
C TYR A 245 -10.07 -14.46 1.90
N ARG A 246 -9.09 -13.84 1.21
CA ARG A 246 -8.22 -12.76 1.71
C ARG A 246 -8.27 -11.57 0.79
N GLN A 247 -7.82 -10.41 1.26
CA GLN A 247 -7.69 -9.25 0.37
C GLN A 247 -6.71 -9.50 -0.78
N SER A 248 -5.64 -10.26 -0.55
CA SER A 248 -4.68 -10.66 -1.60
C SER A 248 -5.32 -11.47 -2.74
N ASP A 249 -6.40 -12.20 -2.49
CA ASP A 249 -7.09 -12.98 -3.52
C ASP A 249 -7.83 -12.09 -4.54
N LEU A 250 -8.04 -10.80 -4.24
CA LEU A 250 -8.58 -9.82 -5.20
C LEU A 250 -7.75 -9.74 -6.50
N ALA A 251 -6.46 -10.02 -6.44
CA ALA A 251 -5.59 -10.04 -7.62
C ALA A 251 -6.07 -11.02 -8.71
N GLY A 252 -6.71 -12.14 -8.33
CA GLY A 252 -7.21 -13.14 -9.28
C GLY A 252 -8.60 -12.85 -9.85
N VAL A 253 -9.35 -11.90 -9.29
CA VAL A 253 -10.72 -11.58 -9.72
C VAL A 253 -10.79 -11.14 -11.18
N SER A 254 -9.84 -10.34 -11.62
CA SER A 254 -9.76 -9.84 -12.99
C SER A 254 -9.59 -10.97 -14.01
N GLU A 255 -8.70 -11.88 -13.72
CA GLU A 255 -8.46 -13.06 -14.57
C GLU A 255 -9.69 -13.96 -14.61
N TYR A 256 -10.32 -14.20 -13.44
CA TYR A 256 -11.57 -14.95 -13.37
C TYR A 256 -12.68 -14.32 -14.20
N ARG A 257 -12.89 -13.00 -14.06
CA ARG A 257 -13.91 -12.27 -14.84
C ARG A 257 -13.63 -12.32 -16.34
N LYS A 258 -12.37 -12.08 -16.74
CA LYS A 258 -11.95 -12.14 -18.15
C LYS A 258 -12.17 -13.53 -18.74
N LYS A 259 -11.78 -14.58 -18.03
CA LYS A 259 -11.94 -15.98 -18.45
C LYS A 259 -13.42 -16.34 -18.68
N ASN A 260 -14.33 -15.77 -17.90
CA ASN A 260 -15.76 -16.06 -17.93
C ASN A 260 -16.58 -15.02 -18.71
N GLY A 261 -15.95 -14.12 -19.48
CA GLY A 261 -16.64 -13.13 -20.33
C GLY A 261 -17.47 -12.11 -19.54
N MET A 262 -17.11 -11.87 -18.27
CA MET A 262 -17.80 -10.92 -17.38
C MET A 262 -17.28 -9.49 -17.62
N THR A 263 -18.07 -8.50 -17.23
CA THR A 263 -17.60 -7.11 -17.18
C THR A 263 -16.41 -6.97 -16.25
N ALA A 264 -15.46 -6.10 -16.62
CA ALA A 264 -14.32 -5.84 -15.75
C ALA A 264 -14.81 -5.40 -14.36
N GLY A 265 -14.30 -6.03 -13.32
CA GLY A 265 -14.61 -5.66 -11.94
C GLY A 265 -14.03 -4.29 -11.60
N LYS A 266 -14.63 -3.61 -10.63
CA LYS A 266 -14.06 -2.36 -10.09
C LYS A 266 -12.83 -2.61 -9.23
N ALA A 267 -12.69 -3.83 -8.68
CA ALA A 267 -11.68 -4.22 -7.70
C ALA A 267 -10.23 -4.26 -8.19
N ASN A 268 -9.98 -4.05 -9.49
CA ASN A 268 -8.60 -3.99 -10.00
C ASN A 268 -7.94 -2.61 -9.88
N GLN A 269 -8.64 -1.63 -9.40
CA GLN A 269 -8.10 -0.31 -9.22
C GLN A 269 -8.25 0.10 -7.76
N ILE A 270 -7.12 0.20 -7.06
CA ILE A 270 -7.15 0.73 -5.70
C ILE A 270 -7.69 2.16 -5.71
N SER A 271 -8.51 2.50 -4.72
CA SER A 271 -8.91 3.90 -4.52
C SER A 271 -7.97 4.58 -3.53
N ILE A 272 -7.66 5.84 -3.82
CA ILE A 272 -6.59 6.60 -3.17
C ILE A 272 -7.13 7.96 -2.75
N SER A 273 -6.95 8.30 -1.46
CA SER A 273 -7.10 9.66 -0.94
C SER A 273 -5.76 10.39 -1.03
N LEU A 274 -5.69 11.51 -1.73
CA LEU A 274 -4.55 12.43 -1.70
C LEU A 274 -4.69 13.35 -0.50
N CYS A 275 -3.68 13.42 0.36
CA CYS A 275 -3.60 14.30 1.51
C CYS A 275 -2.48 15.32 1.34
N ILE A 276 -2.80 16.62 1.39
CA ILE A 276 -1.85 17.73 1.31
C ILE A 276 -2.12 18.71 2.44
N ILE A 277 -1.06 19.20 3.10
CA ILE A 277 -1.14 20.34 4.02
C ILE A 277 -0.63 21.59 3.30
N VAL A 278 -1.29 22.72 3.46
CA VAL A 278 -0.97 23.94 2.72
C VAL A 278 -0.93 25.19 3.61
N LYS A 279 -0.10 26.17 3.20
CA LYS A 279 -0.15 27.56 3.71
C LYS A 279 0.46 28.51 2.69
N ASN A 280 -0.38 29.37 2.09
CA ASN A 280 0.03 30.35 1.09
C ASN A 280 0.79 29.71 -0.08
N GLU A 281 0.13 28.78 -0.79
CA GLU A 281 0.69 28.00 -1.89
C GLU A 281 0.02 28.30 -3.25
N GLU A 282 -0.49 29.55 -3.46
CA GLU A 282 -1.19 29.92 -4.70
C GLU A 282 -0.34 29.72 -5.96
N ASP A 283 1.00 29.87 -5.87
CA ASP A 283 1.92 29.70 -7.00
C ASP A 283 2.28 28.23 -7.27
N ALA A 284 2.08 27.33 -6.34
CA ALA A 284 2.55 25.93 -6.40
C ALA A 284 1.41 24.92 -6.51
N LEU A 285 0.33 25.10 -5.76
CA LEU A 285 -0.73 24.11 -5.57
C LEU A 285 -1.40 23.69 -6.89
N GLU A 286 -1.65 24.64 -7.82
CA GLU A 286 -2.25 24.33 -9.12
C GLU A 286 -1.37 23.39 -9.94
N ARG A 287 -0.05 23.61 -9.94
CA ARG A 287 0.89 22.72 -10.62
C ARG A 287 0.89 21.31 -10.03
N CYS A 288 0.90 21.20 -8.70
CA CYS A 288 0.80 19.91 -8.01
C CYS A 288 -0.48 19.18 -8.42
N LEU A 289 -1.64 19.82 -8.21
CA LEU A 289 -2.95 19.22 -8.47
C LEU A 289 -3.13 18.84 -9.95
N SER A 290 -2.66 19.67 -10.89
CA SER A 290 -2.75 19.37 -12.32
C SER A 290 -2.02 18.09 -12.73
N THR A 291 -1.03 17.63 -11.95
CA THR A 291 -0.27 16.40 -12.24
C THR A 291 -0.82 15.15 -11.55
N VAL A 292 -1.74 15.29 -10.58
CA VAL A 292 -2.16 14.15 -9.74
C VAL A 292 -3.67 13.98 -9.60
N ALA A 293 -4.46 15.04 -9.83
CA ALA A 293 -5.90 15.02 -9.54
C ALA A 293 -6.67 13.92 -10.29
N ASP A 294 -6.31 13.61 -11.54
CA ASP A 294 -6.92 12.54 -12.35
C ASP A 294 -6.45 11.11 -11.97
N LEU A 295 -5.46 11.00 -11.08
CA LEU A 295 -4.89 9.72 -10.64
C LEU A 295 -5.50 9.22 -9.32
N VAL A 296 -6.16 10.11 -8.56
CA VAL A 296 -6.69 9.85 -7.22
C VAL A 296 -8.20 9.92 -7.19
N ASP A 297 -8.82 9.38 -6.16
CA ASP A 297 -10.28 9.27 -6.07
C ASP A 297 -10.87 10.27 -5.08
N GLU A 298 -10.03 10.81 -4.18
CA GLU A 298 -10.38 11.82 -3.19
C GLU A 298 -9.19 12.75 -2.97
N ILE A 299 -9.45 14.06 -2.81
CA ILE A 299 -8.41 15.05 -2.52
C ILE A 299 -8.78 15.82 -1.25
N ILE A 300 -7.90 15.73 -0.26
CA ILE A 300 -8.03 16.36 1.05
C ILE A 300 -6.93 17.40 1.21
N ILE A 301 -7.35 18.65 1.38
CA ILE A 301 -6.46 19.78 1.66
C ILE A 301 -6.68 20.22 3.10
N VAL A 302 -5.60 20.25 3.88
CA VAL A 302 -5.61 20.83 5.22
C VAL A 302 -4.90 22.17 5.16
N ASP A 303 -5.69 23.24 5.27
CA ASP A 303 -5.20 24.61 5.28
C ASP A 303 -4.78 25.04 6.69
N THR A 304 -3.52 25.44 6.84
CA THR A 304 -2.95 25.88 8.11
C THR A 304 -2.94 27.41 8.28
N GLY A 305 -3.87 28.09 7.63
CA GLY A 305 -4.08 29.54 7.74
C GLY A 305 -3.55 30.32 6.53
N SER A 306 -3.94 29.94 5.32
CA SER A 306 -3.65 30.69 4.09
C SER A 306 -4.45 31.99 4.03
N THR A 307 -3.81 33.02 3.49
CA THR A 307 -4.37 34.36 3.28
C THR A 307 -4.40 34.79 1.82
N ASP A 308 -3.87 33.93 0.93
CA ASP A 308 -3.82 34.08 -0.52
C ASP A 308 -4.93 33.24 -1.22
N ARG A 309 -4.81 33.00 -2.49
CA ARG A 309 -5.79 32.25 -3.30
C ARG A 309 -5.69 30.73 -3.17
N THR A 310 -4.91 30.20 -2.24
CA THR A 310 -4.69 28.74 -2.08
C THR A 310 -6.02 27.98 -1.97
N LYS A 311 -6.97 28.44 -1.14
CA LYS A 311 -8.28 27.78 -0.97
C LYS A 311 -9.16 27.85 -2.22
N GLU A 312 -9.10 28.96 -2.96
CA GLU A 312 -9.82 29.13 -4.22
C GLU A 312 -9.32 28.10 -5.25
N ILE A 313 -8.00 27.98 -5.39
CA ILE A 313 -7.37 26.99 -6.30
C ILE A 313 -7.77 25.58 -5.91
N ALA A 314 -7.67 25.21 -4.63
CA ALA A 314 -8.09 23.88 -4.15
C ALA A 314 -9.57 23.59 -4.49
N SER A 315 -10.46 24.57 -4.33
CA SER A 315 -11.89 24.43 -4.64
C SER A 315 -12.14 24.16 -6.14
N ASN A 316 -11.36 24.76 -7.04
CA ASN A 316 -11.46 24.55 -8.50
C ASN A 316 -11.14 23.11 -8.92
N TYR A 317 -10.37 22.40 -8.12
CA TYR A 317 -10.04 20.96 -8.34
C TYR A 317 -11.00 20.00 -7.60
N GLY A 318 -12.07 20.52 -6.98
CA GLY A 318 -13.04 19.71 -6.23
C GLY A 318 -12.49 19.12 -4.93
N CYS A 319 -11.44 19.73 -4.37
CA CYS A 319 -10.84 19.26 -3.13
C CYS A 319 -11.77 19.48 -1.92
N THR A 320 -11.75 18.54 -0.97
CA THR A 320 -12.35 18.78 0.36
C THR A 320 -11.34 19.52 1.24
N ILE A 321 -11.71 20.71 1.69
CA ILE A 321 -10.81 21.60 2.45
C ILE A 321 -11.20 21.57 3.91
N TYR A 322 -10.19 21.39 4.78
CA TYR A 322 -10.31 21.47 6.25
C TYR A 322 -9.36 22.53 6.78
N ASP A 323 -9.86 23.38 7.66
CA ASP A 323 -9.03 24.35 8.39
C ASP A 323 -8.35 23.66 9.59
N PHE A 324 -7.07 23.97 9.80
CA PHE A 324 -6.29 23.50 10.94
C PHE A 324 -5.53 24.69 11.55
N GLU A 325 -5.76 24.96 12.82
CA GLU A 325 -5.01 25.99 13.54
C GLU A 325 -3.53 25.57 13.66
N TRP A 326 -2.63 26.41 13.16
CA TRP A 326 -1.21 26.10 13.17
C TRP A 326 -0.61 26.17 14.58
N ILE A 327 -0.04 25.07 15.03
CA ILE A 327 0.53 24.88 16.38
C ILE A 327 2.05 24.61 16.37
N ASP A 328 2.76 25.04 15.33
CA ASP A 328 4.18 24.75 15.11
C ASP A 328 4.53 23.25 15.02
N ASP A 329 3.59 22.44 14.51
CA ASP A 329 3.73 20.99 14.40
C ASP A 329 3.17 20.49 13.06
N PHE A 330 4.10 20.10 12.14
CA PHE A 330 3.74 19.54 10.84
C PHE A 330 3.11 18.16 10.97
N SER A 331 3.60 17.32 11.91
CA SER A 331 3.05 15.97 12.08
C SER A 331 1.59 16.01 12.53
N ALA A 332 1.22 16.96 13.38
CA ALA A 332 -0.16 17.17 13.82
C ALA A 332 -1.08 17.51 12.62
N ALA A 333 -0.66 18.43 11.75
CA ALA A 333 -1.42 18.80 10.56
C ALA A 333 -1.55 17.63 9.57
N ARG A 334 -0.47 16.86 9.33
CA ARG A 334 -0.51 15.67 8.45
C ARG A 334 -1.35 14.55 9.04
N ASN A 335 -1.25 14.28 10.35
CA ASN A 335 -2.10 13.29 11.01
C ASN A 335 -3.57 13.69 10.95
N TYR A 336 -3.87 14.98 11.06
CA TYR A 336 -5.23 15.48 10.87
C TYR A 336 -5.71 15.26 9.44
N ALA A 337 -4.89 15.51 8.41
CA ALA A 337 -5.21 15.21 7.02
C ALA A 337 -5.47 13.70 6.81
N PHE A 338 -4.60 12.82 7.35
CA PHE A 338 -4.77 11.37 7.27
C PHE A 338 -6.07 10.89 7.94
N SER A 339 -6.51 11.55 9.03
CA SER A 339 -7.76 11.21 9.71
C SER A 339 -9.01 11.52 8.89
N LYS A 340 -8.90 12.34 7.85
CA LYS A 340 -10.00 12.71 6.94
C LYS A 340 -10.09 11.80 5.72
N ALA A 341 -9.04 11.04 5.41
CA ALA A 341 -9.00 10.12 4.28
C ALA A 341 -10.04 9.01 4.41
N THR A 342 -10.75 8.72 3.33
CA THR A 342 -11.80 7.69 3.28
C THR A 342 -11.41 6.47 2.44
N CYS A 343 -10.55 6.64 1.42
CA CYS A 343 -10.10 5.55 0.56
C CYS A 343 -9.17 4.56 1.27
N PRO A 344 -9.03 3.31 0.78
CA PRO A 344 -8.16 2.29 1.34
C PRO A 344 -6.68 2.65 1.40
N TYR A 345 -6.22 3.49 0.47
CA TYR A 345 -4.84 3.99 0.45
C TYR A 345 -4.79 5.51 0.55
N ILE A 346 -3.73 6.01 1.17
CA ILE A 346 -3.43 7.44 1.29
C ILE A 346 -2.14 7.72 0.54
N LEU A 347 -2.22 8.60 -0.46
CA LEU A 347 -1.07 9.27 -1.06
C LEU A 347 -0.88 10.61 -0.35
N TRP A 348 0.36 10.97 -0.05
CA TRP A 348 0.65 12.31 0.48
C TRP A 348 1.69 13.01 -0.40
N LEU A 349 1.48 14.29 -0.61
CA LEU A 349 2.38 15.17 -1.34
C LEU A 349 2.53 16.49 -0.59
N ASP A 350 3.59 17.22 -0.91
CA ASP A 350 3.72 18.64 -0.60
C ASP A 350 3.12 19.48 -1.72
N ALA A 351 2.72 20.71 -1.44
CA ALA A 351 2.02 21.56 -2.42
C ALA A 351 2.88 21.91 -3.66
N ASP A 352 4.20 21.79 -3.55
CA ASP A 352 5.18 22.03 -4.60
C ASP A 352 5.75 20.74 -5.23
N ASP A 353 5.17 19.58 -4.90
CA ASP A 353 5.50 18.30 -5.52
C ASP A 353 4.77 18.13 -6.86
N ILE A 354 5.42 17.52 -7.84
CA ILE A 354 4.84 17.18 -9.15
C ILE A 354 5.20 15.76 -9.56
N LEU A 355 4.29 15.13 -10.32
CA LEU A 355 4.56 13.88 -11.05
C LEU A 355 4.78 14.21 -12.53
N LEU A 356 5.93 13.82 -13.07
CA LEU A 356 6.22 13.95 -14.50
C LEU A 356 5.40 12.90 -15.28
N GLU A 357 5.16 13.12 -16.58
CA GLU A 357 4.26 12.23 -17.36
C GLU A 357 4.67 10.75 -17.33
N LYS A 358 5.98 10.45 -17.37
CA LYS A 358 6.49 9.09 -17.23
C LYS A 358 6.09 8.46 -15.89
N ASP A 359 6.13 9.25 -14.80
CA ASP A 359 5.82 8.77 -13.44
C ASP A 359 4.30 8.65 -13.24
N ARG A 360 3.51 9.51 -13.90
CA ARG A 360 2.04 9.39 -13.95
C ARG A 360 1.61 8.08 -14.61
N GLN A 361 2.29 7.67 -15.70
CA GLN A 361 2.02 6.40 -16.36
C GLN A 361 2.33 5.22 -15.43
N LEU A 362 3.49 5.22 -14.78
CA LEU A 362 3.86 4.20 -13.79
C LEU A 362 2.87 4.17 -12.61
N PHE A 363 2.35 5.32 -12.20
CA PHE A 363 1.36 5.41 -11.13
C PHE A 363 0.01 4.82 -11.55
N ARG A 364 -0.46 5.03 -12.80
CA ARG A 364 -1.67 4.37 -13.33
C ARG A 364 -1.50 2.85 -13.35
N GLU A 365 -0.34 2.35 -13.77
CA GLU A 365 -0.02 0.92 -13.75
C GLU A 365 0.00 0.36 -12.32
N LEU A 366 0.64 1.08 -11.38
CA LEU A 366 0.62 0.73 -9.96
C LEU A 366 -0.81 0.64 -9.43
N LYS A 367 -1.66 1.64 -9.72
CA LYS A 367 -3.06 1.67 -9.27
C LYS A 367 -3.86 0.46 -9.75
N LEU A 368 -3.53 -0.09 -10.94
CA LEU A 368 -4.18 -1.28 -11.52
C LEU A 368 -3.63 -2.61 -10.96
N THR A 369 -2.37 -2.62 -10.51
CA THR A 369 -1.65 -3.86 -10.18
C THR A 369 -1.32 -4.01 -8.70
N LEU A 370 -1.49 -2.96 -7.89
CA LEU A 370 -1.12 -2.99 -6.48
C LEU A 370 -1.99 -3.99 -5.72
N ASN A 371 -1.31 -4.96 -5.11
CA ASN A 371 -1.95 -5.94 -4.26
C ASN A 371 -2.29 -5.33 -2.89
N TYR A 372 -3.51 -5.58 -2.40
CA TYR A 372 -3.98 -5.12 -1.09
C TYR A 372 -3.20 -5.66 0.12
N SER A 373 -2.35 -6.67 -0.05
CA SER A 373 -1.42 -7.13 0.99
C SER A 373 -0.25 -6.17 1.23
N ILE A 374 -0.06 -5.17 0.35
CA ILE A 374 1.00 -4.18 0.46
C ILE A 374 0.56 -3.08 1.42
N ASP A 375 1.35 -2.85 2.47
CA ASP A 375 1.08 -1.84 3.49
C ASP A 375 1.62 -0.46 3.10
N SER A 376 2.72 -0.42 2.33
CA SER A 376 3.30 0.84 1.85
C SER A 376 4.06 0.66 0.54
N VAL A 377 4.03 1.70 -0.29
CA VAL A 377 4.85 1.82 -1.50
C VAL A 377 5.78 3.01 -1.33
N THR A 378 7.09 2.75 -1.46
CA THR A 378 8.08 3.82 -1.49
C THR A 378 8.23 4.36 -2.90
N MET A 379 8.47 5.66 -3.02
CA MET A 379 8.74 6.35 -4.28
C MET A 379 10.03 7.16 -4.16
N ASN A 380 10.69 7.38 -5.28
CA ASN A 380 11.84 8.29 -5.32
C ASN A 380 11.34 9.73 -5.10
N TYR A 381 12.08 10.51 -4.36
CA TYR A 381 11.83 11.93 -4.15
C TYR A 381 13.03 12.72 -4.66
N ASN A 382 12.88 13.31 -5.84
CA ASN A 382 13.91 14.07 -6.52
C ASN A 382 13.93 15.49 -5.97
N LEU A 383 14.96 15.82 -5.20
CA LEU A 383 15.09 17.08 -4.48
C LEU A 383 15.83 18.15 -5.32
N SER A 384 16.67 17.71 -6.24
CA SER A 384 17.34 18.62 -7.18
C SER A 384 17.68 17.93 -8.49
N VAL A 385 17.77 18.73 -9.55
CA VAL A 385 18.22 18.34 -10.88
C VAL A 385 19.42 19.18 -11.29
N ASP A 386 20.29 18.62 -12.11
CA ASP A 386 21.39 19.36 -12.71
C ASP A 386 20.92 20.24 -13.89
N SER A 387 21.84 21.00 -14.47
CA SER A 387 21.57 21.88 -15.64
C SER A 387 21.07 21.14 -16.89
N ASN A 388 21.21 19.82 -16.93
CA ASN A 388 20.78 18.95 -18.03
C ASN A 388 19.42 18.27 -17.74
N GLY A 389 18.83 18.52 -16.56
CA GLY A 389 17.60 17.87 -16.11
C GLY A 389 17.80 16.48 -15.51
N ASN A 390 19.05 16.02 -15.29
CA ASN A 390 19.32 14.77 -14.59
C ASN A 390 19.16 14.97 -13.08
N VAL A 391 18.67 13.93 -12.39
CA VAL A 391 18.53 13.95 -10.94
C VAL A 391 19.91 14.03 -10.29
N ALA A 392 20.17 15.12 -9.58
CA ALA A 392 21.42 15.34 -8.85
C ALA A 392 21.34 14.78 -7.42
N TYR A 393 20.20 14.94 -6.75
CA TYR A 393 19.99 14.44 -5.41
C TYR A 393 18.59 13.88 -5.24
N SER A 394 18.48 12.67 -4.70
CA SER A 394 17.21 12.00 -4.43
C SER A 394 17.26 11.19 -3.14
N ILE A 395 16.09 11.02 -2.53
CA ILE A 395 15.86 10.13 -1.39
C ILE A 395 14.64 9.27 -1.65
N ARG A 396 14.43 8.19 -0.90
CA ARG A 396 13.18 7.43 -0.93
C ARG A 396 12.26 7.81 0.21
N ARG A 397 10.97 7.86 -0.08
CA ARG A 397 9.92 8.15 0.91
C ARG A 397 8.78 7.13 0.80
N ASN A 398 8.17 6.75 1.92
CA ASN A 398 6.88 6.07 1.93
C ASN A 398 5.81 7.07 1.49
N ARG A 399 5.33 6.98 0.26
CA ARG A 399 4.41 7.97 -0.33
C ARG A 399 2.97 7.48 -0.43
N LEU A 400 2.77 6.20 -0.72
CA LEU A 400 1.44 5.59 -0.76
C LEU A 400 1.35 4.56 0.38
N VAL A 401 0.39 4.73 1.29
CA VAL A 401 0.27 3.90 2.49
C VAL A 401 -1.16 3.44 2.71
N LYS A 402 -1.31 2.24 3.25
CA LYS A 402 -2.60 1.64 3.54
C LYS A 402 -3.26 2.32 4.75
N ARG A 403 -4.49 2.84 4.59
CA ARG A 403 -5.19 3.64 5.60
C ARG A 403 -5.49 2.85 6.88
N ASP A 404 -5.93 1.62 6.76
CA ASP A 404 -6.35 0.77 7.90
C ASP A 404 -5.19 0.37 8.82
N ARG A 405 -3.93 0.56 8.38
CA ARG A 405 -2.73 0.36 9.22
C ARG A 405 -2.56 1.47 10.26
N GLY A 406 -3.24 2.61 10.10
CA GLY A 406 -3.19 3.71 11.05
C GLY A 406 -1.80 4.33 11.23
N PHE A 407 -0.96 4.32 10.20
CA PHE A 407 0.37 4.90 10.24
C PHE A 407 0.33 6.38 10.61
N ARG A 408 1.31 6.82 11.41
CA ARG A 408 1.35 8.17 11.96
C ARG A 408 2.61 8.92 11.58
N TRP A 409 2.46 10.19 11.41
CA TRP A 409 3.55 11.14 11.32
C TRP A 409 4.09 11.46 12.71
N ILE A 410 5.41 11.49 12.84
CA ILE A 410 6.13 11.69 14.09
C ILE A 410 7.12 12.85 13.92
N GLY A 411 7.13 13.74 14.91
CA GLY A 411 8.03 14.90 14.99
C GLY A 411 7.40 16.18 14.45
N PRO A 412 7.52 17.31 15.18
CA PRO A 412 6.87 18.58 14.81
C PRO A 412 7.53 19.23 13.59
N VAL A 413 8.82 19.00 13.35
CA VAL A 413 9.60 19.48 12.20
C VAL A 413 10.45 18.33 11.68
N HIS A 414 10.68 18.27 10.36
CA HIS A 414 11.33 17.14 9.70
C HIS A 414 10.67 15.80 10.07
N GLU A 415 9.38 15.84 10.10
CA GLU A 415 8.52 14.72 10.44
C GLU A 415 8.75 13.53 9.50
N TYR A 416 8.56 12.35 10.03
CA TYR A 416 8.60 11.12 9.25
C TYR A 416 7.33 10.31 9.46
N LEU A 417 6.96 9.57 8.45
CA LEU A 417 5.85 8.63 8.52
C LEU A 417 6.38 7.29 9.06
N GLU A 418 5.91 6.87 10.23
CA GLU A 418 6.27 5.60 10.83
C GLU A 418 5.50 4.48 10.14
N VAL A 419 6.22 3.65 9.39
CA VAL A 419 5.64 2.59 8.56
C VAL A 419 6.24 1.25 8.93
N SER A 420 5.40 0.22 8.95
CA SER A 420 5.79 -1.17 9.19
C SER A 420 4.98 -2.13 8.32
N GLY A 421 5.40 -3.39 8.24
CA GLY A 421 4.71 -4.43 7.48
C GLY A 421 5.27 -4.66 6.09
N ASN A 422 4.40 -4.98 5.12
CA ASN A 422 4.82 -5.32 3.76
C ASN A 422 5.04 -4.05 2.93
N VAL A 423 6.31 -3.68 2.74
CA VAL A 423 6.73 -2.47 2.03
C VAL A 423 7.38 -2.85 0.70
N ILE A 424 6.91 -2.27 -0.40
CA ILE A 424 7.53 -2.42 -1.72
C ILE A 424 8.14 -1.12 -2.20
N ASN A 425 9.15 -1.23 -3.06
CA ASN A 425 9.74 -0.08 -3.75
C ASN A 425 9.20 0.04 -5.17
N SER A 426 8.79 1.24 -5.57
CA SER A 426 8.43 1.53 -6.95
C SER A 426 9.52 2.38 -7.64
N ASP A 427 9.49 2.41 -8.97
CA ASP A 427 10.37 3.28 -9.77
C ASP A 427 9.74 4.66 -10.01
N ILE A 428 8.55 4.90 -9.49
CA ILE A 428 7.86 6.19 -9.54
C ILE A 428 8.69 7.24 -8.83
N SER A 429 8.84 8.39 -9.46
CA SER A 429 9.52 9.54 -8.88
C SER A 429 8.55 10.70 -8.67
N ILE A 430 8.62 11.30 -7.50
CA ILE A 430 7.99 12.59 -7.20
C ILE A 430 9.08 13.65 -7.25
N THR A 431 8.86 14.70 -8.01
CA THR A 431 9.84 15.77 -8.18
C THR A 431 9.44 16.99 -7.37
N HIS A 432 10.33 17.42 -6.47
CA HIS A 432 10.17 18.65 -5.72
C HIS A 432 10.48 19.85 -6.61
N ASN A 433 9.46 20.64 -6.90
CA ASN A 433 9.56 21.81 -7.76
C ASN A 433 9.49 23.11 -6.96
N LYS A 434 10.43 23.25 -6.01
CA LYS A 434 10.48 24.39 -5.10
C LYS A 434 10.78 25.68 -5.86
N GLN A 435 9.91 26.69 -5.68
CA GLN A 435 10.11 28.05 -6.20
C GLN A 435 10.29 29.09 -5.08
N LYS A 436 9.90 28.73 -3.83
CA LYS A 436 10.05 29.62 -2.69
C LYS A 436 11.49 29.64 -2.18
N GLU A 437 11.96 30.81 -1.80
CA GLU A 437 13.24 30.94 -1.11
C GLU A 437 13.24 30.19 0.23
N TYR A 438 14.43 29.81 0.67
CA TYR A 438 14.63 29.18 1.96
C TYR A 438 14.24 30.17 3.09
N THR A 439 13.45 29.72 4.03
CA THR A 439 13.06 30.52 5.21
C THR A 439 13.60 29.89 6.48
N ASP A 440 13.81 30.69 7.52
CA ASP A 440 14.26 30.23 8.84
C ASP A 440 13.13 29.65 9.72
N ARG A 441 11.95 29.42 9.15
CA ARG A 441 10.75 28.93 9.88
C ARG A 441 11.04 27.71 10.75
N ASN A 442 11.70 26.70 10.19
CA ASN A 442 12.00 25.47 10.91
C ASN A 442 12.98 25.74 12.06
N LEU A 443 14.02 26.57 11.82
CA LEU A 443 14.94 27.00 12.85
C LEU A 443 14.20 27.70 14.00
N GLN A 444 13.23 28.58 13.70
CA GLN A 444 12.47 29.28 14.73
C GLN A 444 11.60 28.32 15.56
N ILE A 445 11.06 27.27 14.96
CA ILE A 445 10.33 26.23 15.71
C ILE A 445 11.28 25.52 16.68
N TYR A 446 12.47 25.09 16.23
CA TYR A 446 13.45 24.45 17.10
C TYR A 446 13.93 25.39 18.21
N ARG A 447 14.22 26.67 17.91
CA ARG A 447 14.61 27.66 18.93
C ARG A 447 13.52 27.87 19.98
N ARG A 448 12.24 27.89 19.60
CA ARG A 448 11.13 27.99 20.57
C ARG A 448 11.02 26.75 21.46
N ARG A 449 11.25 25.56 20.92
CA ARG A 449 11.25 24.31 21.68
C ARG A 449 12.43 24.26 22.67
N ASP A 450 13.63 24.64 22.22
CA ASP A 450 14.84 24.70 23.04
C ASP A 450 14.66 25.71 24.19
N ALA A 451 14.12 26.89 23.91
CA ALA A 451 13.82 27.92 24.91
C ALA A 451 12.79 27.47 25.97
N LYS A 452 11.90 26.55 25.64
CA LYS A 452 10.96 25.91 26.58
C LYS A 452 11.61 24.79 27.41
N GLY A 453 12.87 24.43 27.12
CA GLY A 453 13.58 23.35 27.79
C GLY A 453 13.06 21.96 27.39
N GLU A 454 12.52 21.79 26.19
CA GLU A 454 12.12 20.50 25.70
C GLU A 454 13.33 19.57 25.51
N GLU A 455 13.21 18.33 25.92
CA GLU A 455 14.22 17.30 25.65
C GLU A 455 14.13 16.84 24.20
N PHE A 456 15.24 17.00 23.46
CA PHE A 456 15.28 16.63 22.04
C PHE A 456 15.64 15.16 21.84
N SER A 457 14.86 14.48 21.01
CA SER A 457 15.20 13.15 20.50
C SER A 457 16.50 13.20 19.67
N PRO A 458 17.20 12.07 19.45
CA PRO A 458 18.36 12.03 18.56
C PRO A 458 18.05 12.62 17.17
N ARG A 459 16.85 12.37 16.65
CA ARG A 459 16.39 12.93 15.38
C ARG A 459 16.25 14.45 15.44
N ASP A 460 15.64 15.00 16.49
CA ASP A 460 15.53 16.46 16.67
C ASP A 460 16.91 17.12 16.74
N LEU A 461 17.87 16.53 17.49
CA LEU A 461 19.24 17.05 17.59
C LEU A 461 19.92 17.13 16.22
N TYR A 462 19.77 16.08 15.38
CA TYR A 462 20.33 16.05 14.03
C TYR A 462 19.72 17.11 13.12
N TYR A 463 18.40 17.23 13.09
CA TYR A 463 17.73 18.18 12.21
C TYR A 463 17.86 19.62 12.70
N TYR A 464 17.87 19.86 14.00
CA TYR A 464 18.16 21.18 14.54
C TYR A 464 19.57 21.63 14.17
N ALA A 465 20.56 20.74 14.26
CA ALA A 465 21.92 21.01 13.78
C ALA A 465 21.94 21.33 12.26
N ASN A 466 21.14 20.64 11.46
CA ASN A 466 21.01 20.95 10.03
C ASN A 466 20.47 22.37 9.81
N GLU A 467 19.36 22.74 10.49
CA GLU A 467 18.77 24.08 10.38
C GLU A 467 19.75 25.17 10.82
N LEU A 468 20.50 24.95 11.90
CA LEU A 468 21.54 25.88 12.35
C LEU A 468 22.63 26.05 11.30
N ARG A 469 23.15 24.96 10.72
CA ARG A 469 24.16 25.00 9.67
C ARG A 469 23.66 25.75 8.43
N ASP A 470 22.44 25.45 7.98
CA ASP A 470 21.87 26.00 6.77
C ASP A 470 21.59 27.51 6.92
N ASN A 471 21.40 27.97 8.15
CA ASN A 471 21.33 29.39 8.53
C ASN A 471 22.70 29.97 8.97
N GLN A 472 23.82 29.27 8.73
CA GLN A 472 25.20 29.70 8.98
C GLN A 472 25.56 29.90 10.48
N TYR A 473 24.81 29.32 11.41
CA TYR A 473 25.16 29.27 12.84
C TYR A 473 26.07 28.06 13.14
N TYR A 474 27.30 28.11 12.60
CA TYR A 474 28.20 26.95 12.57
C TYR A 474 28.62 26.44 13.94
N GLU A 475 28.91 27.32 14.90
CA GLU A 475 29.33 26.93 16.28
C GLU A 475 28.17 26.23 17.02
N GLU A 476 26.95 26.74 16.88
CA GLU A 476 25.76 26.11 17.44
C GLU A 476 25.49 24.76 16.75
N ALA A 477 25.60 24.69 15.43
CA ALA A 477 25.43 23.47 14.66
C ALA A 477 26.42 22.37 15.10
N ILE A 478 27.71 22.71 15.32
CA ILE A 478 28.74 21.81 15.85
C ILE A 478 28.29 21.24 17.18
N THR A 479 27.77 22.10 18.06
CA THR A 479 27.31 21.69 19.39
C THR A 479 26.21 20.63 19.28
N PHE A 480 25.19 20.85 18.43
CA PHE A 480 24.04 19.93 18.28
C PHE A 480 24.41 18.66 17.50
N TYR A 481 25.25 18.73 16.45
CA TYR A 481 25.78 17.53 15.82
C TYR A 481 26.59 16.67 16.80
N THR A 482 27.39 17.30 17.64
CA THR A 482 28.19 16.58 18.66
C THR A 482 27.27 15.92 19.69
N LYS A 483 26.25 16.62 20.19
CA LYS A 483 25.21 16.03 21.06
C LYS A 483 24.55 14.84 20.38
N PHE A 484 24.11 14.98 19.13
CA PHE A 484 23.50 13.90 18.36
C PHE A 484 24.40 12.67 18.27
N LEU A 485 25.63 12.84 17.80
CA LEU A 485 26.60 11.75 17.61
C LEU A 485 26.99 11.06 18.93
N ASN A 486 26.92 11.77 20.07
CA ASN A 486 27.18 11.23 21.39
C ASN A 486 26.02 10.41 21.95
N THR A 487 24.79 10.55 21.42
CA THR A 487 23.67 9.69 21.80
C THR A 487 23.89 8.23 21.42
N GLN A 488 24.65 7.96 20.34
CA GLN A 488 24.86 6.65 19.73
C GLN A 488 23.55 5.94 19.33
N GLN A 489 22.46 6.70 19.18
CA GLN A 489 21.12 6.21 18.84
C GLN A 489 20.65 6.68 17.47
N GLY A 490 21.50 7.37 16.72
CA GLY A 490 21.18 7.83 15.37
C GLY A 490 21.12 6.67 14.37
N TRP A 491 20.27 6.82 13.37
CA TRP A 491 20.32 5.94 12.19
C TRP A 491 21.69 6.08 11.50
N VAL A 492 22.20 4.97 10.95
CA VAL A 492 23.56 4.92 10.35
C VAL A 492 23.78 6.02 9.31
N GLU A 493 22.80 6.27 8.44
CA GLU A 493 22.89 7.31 7.40
C GLU A 493 22.93 8.73 8.00
N ASP A 494 22.15 9.00 9.05
CA ASP A 494 22.16 10.28 9.75
C ASP A 494 23.49 10.50 10.48
N ASN A 495 24.08 9.44 11.07
CA ASN A 495 25.41 9.52 11.71
C ASN A 495 26.51 9.86 10.70
N ILE A 496 26.51 9.20 9.52
CA ILE A 496 27.48 9.48 8.46
C ILE A 496 27.31 10.93 7.96
N ASN A 497 26.07 11.33 7.64
CA ASN A 497 25.79 12.68 7.18
C ASN A 497 26.10 13.75 8.22
N ALA A 498 25.84 13.50 9.51
CA ALA A 498 26.21 14.40 10.59
C ALA A 498 27.73 14.63 10.61
N CYS A 499 28.53 13.59 10.42
CA CYS A 499 29.99 13.72 10.35
C CYS A 499 30.45 14.53 9.14
N LEU A 500 29.86 14.33 7.95
CA LEU A 500 30.16 15.10 6.74
C LEU A 500 29.81 16.58 6.91
N LYS A 501 28.63 16.86 7.49
CA LYS A 501 28.14 18.24 7.74
C LYS A 501 28.94 18.93 8.86
N LEU A 502 29.34 18.18 9.88
CA LEU A 502 30.21 18.65 10.95
C LEU A 502 31.57 19.06 10.37
N ALA A 503 32.13 18.26 9.47
CA ALA A 503 33.37 18.62 8.74
C ALA A 503 33.19 19.91 7.94
N SER A 504 32.04 20.10 7.28
CA SER A 504 31.73 21.35 6.57
C SER A 504 31.65 22.55 7.53
N CYS A 505 31.02 22.41 8.71
CA CYS A 505 30.99 23.50 9.70
C CYS A 505 32.40 23.89 10.16
N TYR A 506 33.23 22.91 10.48
CA TYR A 506 34.63 23.16 10.86
C TYR A 506 35.44 23.79 9.72
N SER A 507 35.17 23.43 8.46
CA SER A 507 35.82 24.05 7.31
C SER A 507 35.48 25.55 7.21
N HIS A 508 34.22 25.94 7.44
CA HIS A 508 33.82 27.35 7.45
C HIS A 508 34.46 28.15 8.61
N LEU A 509 34.77 27.47 9.70
CA LEU A 509 35.47 28.08 10.84
C LEU A 509 37.01 27.97 10.76
N TYR A 510 37.54 27.46 9.64
CA TYR A 510 38.98 27.25 9.40
C TYR A 510 39.64 26.30 10.41
N GLU A 511 38.89 25.41 11.04
CA GLU A 511 39.36 24.42 12.02
C GLU A 511 39.85 23.12 11.34
N ARG A 512 40.91 23.19 10.55
CA ARG A 512 41.35 22.12 9.64
C ARG A 512 41.53 20.73 10.30
N GLN A 513 42.07 20.68 11.54
CA GLN A 513 42.26 19.41 12.22
C GLN A 513 40.94 18.70 12.52
N ASN A 514 39.90 19.48 12.86
CA ASN A 514 38.58 18.98 13.17
C ASN A 514 37.82 18.53 11.91
N VAL A 515 38.13 19.12 10.74
CA VAL A 515 37.61 18.68 9.43
C VAL A 515 37.96 17.22 9.20
N LEU A 516 39.25 16.86 9.18
CA LEU A 516 39.69 15.48 8.94
C LEU A 516 39.18 14.50 10.00
N SER A 517 39.22 14.88 11.29
CA SER A 517 38.68 14.05 12.37
C SER A 517 37.21 13.70 12.14
N SER A 518 36.41 14.69 11.71
CA SER A 518 34.98 14.48 11.41
C SER A 518 34.78 13.56 10.22
N LEU A 519 35.54 13.73 9.13
CA LEU A 519 35.46 12.88 7.96
C LEU A 519 35.84 11.43 8.25
N TYR A 520 36.93 11.20 8.97
CA TYR A 520 37.35 9.85 9.36
C TYR A 520 36.36 9.18 10.33
N ARG A 521 35.62 9.96 11.14
CA ARG A 521 34.59 9.43 12.03
C ARG A 521 33.48 8.71 11.27
N THR A 522 33.22 9.02 9.99
CA THR A 522 32.24 8.33 9.14
C THR A 522 32.51 6.82 9.07
N PHE A 523 33.78 6.42 9.10
CA PHE A 523 34.22 5.02 8.99
C PHE A 523 33.95 4.19 10.26
N ASN A 524 33.54 4.82 11.34
CA ASN A 524 33.08 4.12 12.56
C ASN A 524 31.66 3.55 12.38
N TYR A 525 30.90 4.04 11.39
CA TYR A 525 29.50 3.69 11.20
C TYR A 525 29.28 2.72 10.03
N ASP A 526 30.09 2.84 8.97
CA ASP A 526 30.03 1.97 7.79
C ASP A 526 31.37 2.02 7.03
N ARG A 527 31.51 1.13 6.03
CA ARG A 527 32.61 1.20 5.05
C ARG A 527 32.70 2.58 4.42
N PRO A 528 33.87 2.98 3.89
CA PRO A 528 34.02 4.28 3.24
C PRO A 528 32.96 4.52 2.16
N ARG A 529 32.42 5.74 2.12
CA ARG A 529 31.48 6.21 1.11
C ARG A 529 32.20 7.18 0.15
N ALA A 530 31.78 7.24 -1.10
CA ALA A 530 32.38 8.13 -2.10
C ALA A 530 32.32 9.60 -1.67
N GLU A 531 31.26 10.03 -1.00
CA GLU A 531 31.11 11.38 -0.46
C GLU A 531 32.23 11.73 0.54
N ALA A 532 32.50 10.85 1.48
CA ALA A 532 33.56 11.04 2.46
C ALA A 532 34.95 11.05 1.79
N CYS A 533 35.19 10.10 0.87
CA CYS A 533 36.45 10.01 0.14
C CYS A 533 36.69 11.27 -0.72
N CYS A 534 35.66 11.79 -1.38
CA CYS A 534 35.76 13.02 -2.17
C CYS A 534 36.08 14.24 -1.29
N GLN A 535 35.47 14.36 -0.10
CA GLN A 535 35.76 15.47 0.82
C GLN A 535 37.18 15.36 1.41
N ILE A 536 37.66 14.17 1.75
CA ILE A 536 39.06 13.97 2.18
C ILE A 536 40.02 14.27 1.03
N GLY A 537 39.70 13.85 -0.20
CA GLY A 537 40.46 14.18 -1.40
C GLY A 537 40.55 15.69 -1.61
N ALA A 538 39.45 16.41 -1.47
CA ALA A 538 39.39 17.87 -1.60
C ALA A 538 40.27 18.57 -0.53
N PHE A 539 40.24 18.09 0.71
CA PHE A 539 41.09 18.59 1.78
C PHE A 539 42.57 18.49 1.39
N HIS A 540 43.03 17.38 0.80
CA HIS A 540 44.40 17.20 0.36
C HIS A 540 44.73 17.98 -0.90
N VAL A 541 43.76 18.29 -1.79
CA VAL A 541 43.94 19.21 -2.92
C VAL A 541 44.27 20.63 -2.43
N GLU A 542 43.55 21.12 -1.39
CA GLU A 542 43.82 22.42 -0.79
C GLU A 542 45.25 22.50 -0.24
N ASP A 543 45.77 21.41 0.34
CA ASP A 543 47.16 21.31 0.80
C ASP A 543 48.17 21.03 -0.32
N LYS A 544 47.71 20.95 -1.59
CA LYS A 544 48.55 20.56 -2.74
C LYS A 544 49.22 19.19 -2.55
N ASN A 545 48.64 18.33 -1.71
CA ASN A 545 49.13 16.96 -1.49
C ASN A 545 48.50 16.03 -2.52
N TRP A 546 48.98 16.15 -3.75
CA TRP A 546 48.41 15.43 -4.92
C TRP A 546 48.41 13.91 -4.76
N PRO A 547 49.48 13.26 -4.18
CA PRO A 547 49.47 11.81 -4.02
C PRO A 547 48.35 11.31 -3.11
N LEU A 548 48.10 12.00 -1.96
CA LEU A 548 47.02 11.64 -1.07
C LEU A 548 45.65 11.97 -1.63
N ALA A 549 45.54 13.11 -2.34
CA ALA A 549 44.28 13.44 -3.04
C ALA A 549 43.93 12.37 -4.10
N ILE A 550 44.90 11.93 -4.90
CA ILE A 550 44.71 10.85 -5.87
C ILE A 550 44.25 9.57 -5.19
N PHE A 551 44.90 9.19 -4.09
CA PHE A 551 44.51 7.97 -3.35
C PHE A 551 43.02 7.98 -2.97
N TRP A 552 42.52 9.08 -2.42
CA TRP A 552 41.14 9.17 -1.93
C TRP A 552 40.11 9.25 -3.08
N TYR A 553 40.43 10.00 -4.15
CA TYR A 553 39.54 10.06 -5.30
C TYR A 553 39.54 8.76 -6.10
N ASP A 554 40.69 8.09 -6.25
CA ASP A 554 40.77 6.78 -6.89
C ASP A 554 39.99 5.72 -6.10
N LEU A 555 40.07 5.76 -4.75
CA LEU A 555 39.23 4.92 -3.89
C LEU A 555 37.74 5.20 -4.15
N ALA A 556 37.32 6.47 -4.21
CA ALA A 556 35.92 6.83 -4.49
C ALA A 556 35.40 6.22 -5.79
N THR A 557 36.21 6.14 -6.86
CA THR A 557 35.81 5.55 -8.13
C THR A 557 35.61 4.04 -8.10
N LYS A 558 36.16 3.36 -7.09
CA LYS A 558 36.15 1.88 -6.96
C LYS A 558 35.13 1.36 -5.97
N LEU A 559 34.50 2.25 -5.21
CA LEU A 559 33.49 1.87 -4.22
C LEU A 559 32.17 1.48 -4.89
N GLU A 560 31.49 0.52 -4.29
CA GLU A 560 30.12 0.15 -4.63
C GLU A 560 29.13 1.01 -3.84
N ARG A 561 28.05 1.41 -4.49
CA ARG A 561 26.95 2.14 -3.83
C ARG A 561 26.38 1.32 -2.67
N PRO A 562 25.91 2.00 -1.61
CA PRO A 562 25.28 1.30 -0.49
C PRO A 562 24.07 0.49 -0.96
N ALA A 563 23.93 -0.72 -0.38
CA ALA A 563 22.75 -1.55 -0.62
C ALA A 563 21.48 -1.01 0.09
N GLU A 564 21.67 -0.11 1.07
CA GLU A 564 20.57 0.52 1.80
C GLU A 564 19.75 1.42 0.86
N LYS A 565 18.48 1.05 0.67
CA LYS A 565 17.58 1.70 -0.30
C LYS A 565 17.12 3.09 0.14
N LEU A 566 17.25 3.40 1.43
CA LEU A 566 16.90 4.71 2.01
C LEU A 566 18.12 5.61 2.22
N ALA A 567 19.32 5.17 1.81
CA ALA A 567 20.54 5.93 1.95
C ALA A 567 20.47 7.29 1.24
N HIS A 568 21.08 8.30 1.84
CA HIS A 568 21.32 9.58 1.21
C HIS A 568 22.48 9.44 0.20
N ILE A 569 22.21 9.65 -1.07
CA ILE A 569 23.20 9.48 -2.14
C ILE A 569 23.43 10.82 -2.83
N ASP A 570 24.67 11.33 -2.75
CA ASP A 570 25.14 12.39 -3.62
C ASP A 570 25.68 11.78 -4.93
N HIS A 571 24.82 11.73 -5.95
CA HIS A 571 25.14 11.09 -7.22
C HIS A 571 26.42 11.64 -7.88
N VAL A 572 26.77 12.89 -7.62
CA VAL A 572 27.95 13.57 -8.17
C VAL A 572 29.23 12.91 -7.67
N SER A 573 29.30 12.60 -6.38
CA SER A 573 30.45 11.93 -5.75
C SER A 573 30.64 10.48 -6.23
N TRP A 574 29.59 9.84 -6.74
CA TRP A 574 29.61 8.46 -7.24
C TRP A 574 29.80 8.36 -8.76
N THR A 575 29.95 9.49 -9.47
CA THR A 575 30.03 9.52 -10.93
C THR A 575 31.21 10.39 -11.40
N TRP A 576 30.96 11.59 -11.82
CA TRP A 576 31.93 12.41 -12.52
C TRP A 576 32.91 13.19 -11.65
N LEU A 577 32.53 13.56 -10.42
CA LEU A 577 33.34 14.42 -9.54
C LEU A 577 34.72 13.82 -9.22
N PRO A 578 34.85 12.56 -8.73
CA PRO A 578 36.17 12.01 -8.43
C PRO A 578 37.06 11.93 -9.70
N HIS A 579 36.46 11.65 -10.86
CA HIS A 579 37.21 11.63 -12.12
C HIS A 579 37.68 13.02 -12.54
N LEU A 580 36.85 14.05 -12.40
CA LEU A 580 37.27 15.42 -12.67
C LEU A 580 38.41 15.88 -11.77
N GLN A 581 38.34 15.50 -10.48
CA GLN A 581 39.40 15.83 -9.52
C GLN A 581 40.68 15.02 -9.74
N LEU A 582 40.59 13.77 -10.16
CA LEU A 582 41.75 12.98 -10.60
C LEU A 582 42.42 13.59 -11.83
N CYS A 583 41.62 14.08 -12.78
CA CYS A 583 42.16 14.86 -13.92
C CYS A 583 43.01 16.03 -13.45
N LEU A 584 42.48 16.85 -12.52
CA LEU A 584 43.23 17.95 -11.92
C LEU A 584 44.53 17.48 -11.25
N CYS A 585 44.46 16.49 -10.39
CA CYS A 585 45.61 16.01 -9.60
C CYS A 585 46.71 15.44 -10.50
N TYR A 586 46.37 14.61 -11.49
CA TYR A 586 47.35 14.08 -12.43
C TYR A 586 47.96 15.16 -13.33
N SER A 587 47.17 16.16 -13.74
CA SER A 587 47.70 17.33 -14.48
C SER A 587 48.75 18.09 -13.66
N GLN A 588 48.48 18.32 -12.36
CA GLN A 588 49.43 18.99 -11.44
C GLN A 588 50.70 18.17 -11.20
N MET A 589 50.65 16.85 -11.37
CA MET A 589 51.83 15.98 -11.31
C MET A 589 52.51 15.77 -12.66
N GLY A 590 52.02 16.36 -13.72
CA GLY A 590 52.60 16.27 -15.10
C GLY A 590 52.19 14.97 -15.83
N ASP A 591 51.32 14.15 -15.32
CA ASP A 591 50.82 12.92 -15.96
C ASP A 591 49.61 13.25 -16.85
N ASN A 592 49.89 13.79 -18.04
CA ASN A 592 48.86 14.23 -18.98
C ASN A 592 48.02 13.05 -19.53
N GLU A 593 48.59 11.86 -19.59
CA GLU A 593 47.88 10.68 -20.11
C GLU A 593 46.74 10.27 -19.15
N LYS A 594 47.06 10.10 -17.88
CA LYS A 594 46.03 9.78 -16.87
C LYS A 594 45.08 10.93 -16.67
N SER A 595 45.55 12.17 -16.70
CA SER A 595 44.71 13.35 -16.60
C SER A 595 43.63 13.36 -17.70
N ARG A 596 44.03 13.14 -18.97
CA ARG A 596 43.10 13.03 -20.11
C ARG A 596 42.13 11.87 -19.92
N HIS A 597 42.63 10.68 -19.58
CA HIS A 597 41.82 9.49 -19.35
C HIS A 597 40.66 9.76 -18.36
N HIS A 598 40.97 10.37 -17.22
CA HIS A 598 39.95 10.68 -16.22
C HIS A 598 38.97 11.78 -16.68
N ASN A 599 39.43 12.77 -17.45
CA ASN A 599 38.53 13.75 -18.05
C ASN A 599 37.53 13.10 -19.03
N ASP A 600 38.01 12.14 -19.83
CA ASP A 600 37.17 11.42 -20.79
C ASP A 600 36.09 10.60 -20.07
N ILE A 601 36.41 9.96 -18.93
CA ILE A 601 35.42 9.27 -18.11
C ILE A 601 34.41 10.27 -17.50
N ALA A 602 34.88 11.39 -16.94
CA ALA A 602 34.00 12.43 -16.42
C ALA A 602 33.05 12.97 -17.50
N TYR A 603 33.52 13.10 -18.72
CA TYR A 603 32.72 13.54 -19.88
C TYR A 603 31.60 12.57 -20.22
N LEU A 604 31.79 11.25 -20.05
CA LEU A 604 30.73 10.26 -20.27
C LEU A 604 29.54 10.45 -19.30
N TYR A 605 29.81 10.88 -18.07
CA TYR A 605 28.79 11.14 -17.07
C TYR A 605 28.15 12.52 -17.18
N ASN A 606 28.97 13.56 -17.48
CA ASN A 606 28.49 14.94 -17.53
C ASN A 606 29.12 15.69 -18.71
N PRO A 607 28.61 15.51 -19.95
CA PRO A 607 29.20 16.05 -21.15
C PRO A 607 29.07 17.59 -21.32
N THR A 608 28.31 18.24 -20.45
CA THR A 608 28.05 19.69 -20.52
C THR A 608 28.76 20.47 -19.42
N HIS A 609 29.44 19.82 -18.49
CA HIS A 609 30.10 20.50 -17.36
C HIS A 609 31.25 21.41 -17.88
N PRO A 610 31.28 22.72 -17.52
CA PRO A 610 32.22 23.67 -18.09
C PRO A 610 33.69 23.26 -17.94
N SER A 611 34.10 22.80 -16.75
CA SER A 611 35.48 22.38 -16.50
C SER A 611 35.87 21.14 -17.31
N ILE A 612 34.96 20.18 -17.48
CA ILE A 612 35.18 18.95 -18.25
C ILE A 612 35.37 19.32 -19.74
N LEU A 613 34.53 20.22 -20.26
CA LEU A 613 34.66 20.73 -21.63
C LEU A 613 35.92 21.54 -21.84
N TYR A 614 36.30 22.37 -20.86
CA TYR A 614 37.55 23.11 -20.90
C TYR A 614 38.76 22.18 -21.00
N ASN A 615 38.83 21.18 -20.10
CA ASN A 615 39.90 20.18 -20.09
C ASN A 615 39.96 19.39 -21.40
N LYS A 616 38.81 19.01 -21.96
CA LYS A 616 38.74 18.29 -23.24
C LYS A 616 39.38 19.10 -24.37
N ARG A 617 39.03 20.38 -24.52
CA ARG A 617 39.62 21.28 -25.50
C ARG A 617 41.14 21.46 -25.30
N TYR A 618 41.57 21.56 -24.04
CA TYR A 618 42.97 21.63 -23.70
C TYR A 618 43.74 20.40 -24.20
N PHE A 619 43.26 19.20 -23.93
CA PHE A 619 43.90 17.95 -24.36
C PHE A 619 43.85 17.77 -25.89
N GLU A 620 42.80 18.20 -26.54
CA GLU A 620 42.73 18.23 -28.01
C GLU A 620 43.77 19.19 -28.63
N SER A 621 44.14 20.27 -27.95
CA SER A 621 45.18 21.20 -28.41
C SER A 621 46.61 20.69 -28.21
N LEU A 622 46.82 19.64 -27.41
CA LEU A 622 48.14 19.00 -27.20
C LEU A 622 48.42 17.88 -28.20
N THR A 623 47.43 17.45 -28.96
CA THR A 623 47.55 16.46 -30.04
C THR A 623 47.67 17.12 -31.36
#